data_e3c7cf193709c8013ff945d324209808
#
_entry.id   e3c7cf193709c8013ff945d324209808
#
_cell.length_a   1.000
_cell.length_b   1.000
_cell.length_c   1.000
_cell.angle_alpha   90.00
_cell.angle_beta   90.00
_cell.angle_gamma   90.00
#
_symmetry.space_group_name_H-M   'P 1'
#
loop_
_entity.id
_entity.type
_entity.pdbx_description
1 polymer ?
#
loop_
_entity_poly.entity_id
_entity_poly.type
_entity_poly.pdbx_seq_one_letter_code
_entity_poly.pdbx_strand_id
1 'polypeptide(L)'
;MIDLARISEESPLLDEKTKETLKGVFSKLDKEIVIKSVVDLQEEKSAEMASFLKGIMAFSHRIHLELYEPSEGSGLEMDTSHLPATGLYRGSAYAGVAFHGVPGGKEINSFVIGIYNLAGPGQELPKSTVKKIEKIQRPVSVKICVSLACHHCPGVVIACQRIAMLNPLVKAEMYDANLYPDLVKAYQIERVPLVILNDRDTYVGPRSIEDVTQLCRDAH
;
A
#
# COMPACT_ATOMS: atom_id res chain seq x y z
N MET A 1 15.26 -0.76 15.31
CA MET A 1 14.92 0.27 14.28
C MET A 1 16.19 0.75 13.61
N ILE A 2 16.13 0.91 12.31
CA ILE A 2 17.25 1.39 11.48
C ILE A 2 17.40 2.91 11.63
N ASP A 3 18.64 3.37 11.80
CA ASP A 3 18.94 4.80 11.86
C ASP A 3 18.78 5.45 10.48
N LEU A 4 17.83 6.38 10.36
CA LEU A 4 17.52 7.07 9.11
C LEU A 4 18.70 7.93 8.59
N ALA A 5 19.65 8.34 9.45
CA ALA A 5 20.82 9.08 9.01
C ALA A 5 21.71 8.27 8.03
N ARG A 6 21.60 6.95 8.07
CA ARG A 6 22.35 6.04 7.20
C ARG A 6 21.70 5.80 5.83
N ILE A 7 20.47 6.27 5.62
CA ILE A 7 19.70 6.07 4.40
C ILE A 7 19.83 7.32 3.52
N SER A 8 20.02 7.13 2.20
CA SER A 8 19.99 8.22 1.23
C SER A 8 18.59 8.80 1.09
N GLU A 9 18.47 10.09 0.85
CA GLU A 9 17.22 10.75 0.44
C GLU A 9 17.03 10.75 -1.08
N GLU A 10 18.08 10.41 -1.81
CA GLU A 10 18.03 10.35 -3.27
C GLU A 10 17.45 9.01 -3.72
N SER A 11 16.36 9.09 -4.48
CA SER A 11 15.72 7.94 -5.11
C SER A 11 15.45 8.23 -6.58
N PRO A 12 15.78 7.32 -7.49
CA PRO A 12 15.50 7.47 -8.92
C PRO A 12 13.99 7.55 -9.23
N LEU A 13 13.14 7.16 -8.30
CA LEU A 13 11.68 7.26 -8.42
C LEU A 13 11.16 8.69 -8.17
N LEU A 14 11.99 9.56 -7.60
CA LEU A 14 11.64 10.94 -7.26
C LEU A 14 12.22 11.93 -8.28
N ASP A 15 11.81 11.79 -9.55
CA ASP A 15 12.13 12.79 -10.57
C ASP A 15 11.44 14.14 -10.28
N GLU A 16 11.84 15.21 -10.96
CA GLU A 16 11.31 16.56 -10.70
C GLU A 16 9.78 16.66 -10.86
N LYS A 17 9.22 15.95 -11.83
CA LYS A 17 7.76 15.91 -12.04
C LYS A 17 7.05 15.22 -10.87
N THR A 18 7.59 14.11 -10.40
CA THR A 18 7.08 13.39 -9.22
C THR A 18 7.17 14.27 -7.99
N LYS A 19 8.31 14.94 -7.76
CA LYS A 19 8.50 15.86 -6.64
C LYS A 19 7.49 17.01 -6.64
N GLU A 20 7.19 17.61 -7.80
CA GLU A 20 6.15 18.65 -7.91
C GLU A 20 4.76 18.10 -7.55
N THR A 21 4.43 16.92 -8.05
CA THR A 21 3.16 16.25 -7.72
C THR A 21 3.05 16.01 -6.22
N LEU A 22 4.11 15.48 -5.59
CA LEU A 22 4.17 15.23 -4.15
C LEU A 22 3.97 16.51 -3.33
N LYS A 23 4.65 17.60 -3.68
CA LYS A 23 4.45 18.91 -3.04
C LYS A 23 3.00 19.35 -3.08
N GLY A 24 2.36 19.24 -4.26
CA GLY A 24 0.96 19.63 -4.45
C GLY A 24 -0.03 18.76 -3.66
N VAL A 25 0.20 17.45 -3.57
CA VAL A 25 -0.69 16.53 -2.84
C VAL A 25 -0.44 16.64 -1.33
N PHE A 26 0.82 16.64 -0.90
CA PHE A 26 1.16 16.58 0.52
C PHE A 26 1.01 17.91 1.25
N SER A 27 0.92 19.04 0.53
CA SER A 27 0.49 20.31 1.13
C SER A 27 -0.95 20.27 1.69
N LYS A 28 -1.76 19.29 1.26
CA LYS A 28 -3.15 19.10 1.70
C LYS A 28 -3.30 18.13 2.87
N LEU A 29 -2.20 17.58 3.37
CA LEU A 29 -2.25 16.69 4.52
C LEU A 29 -2.56 17.49 5.79
N ASP A 30 -3.56 17.06 6.54
CA ASP A 30 -4.05 17.70 7.77
C ASP A 30 -3.84 16.84 9.02
N LYS A 31 -3.46 15.56 8.85
CA LYS A 31 -3.19 14.60 9.92
C LYS A 31 -1.79 14.03 9.78
N GLU A 32 -1.22 13.62 10.92
CA GLU A 32 0.05 12.92 10.94
C GLU A 32 -0.15 11.43 10.64
N ILE A 33 0.81 10.86 9.92
CA ILE A 33 0.90 9.43 9.67
C ILE A 33 2.28 8.92 9.98
N VAL A 34 2.37 7.62 10.27
CA VAL A 34 3.62 6.89 10.38
C VAL A 34 3.67 5.86 9.24
N ILE A 35 4.71 5.90 8.45
CA ILE A 35 5.03 4.84 7.49
C ILE A 35 6.00 3.90 8.20
N LYS A 36 5.60 2.64 8.36
CA LYS A 36 6.48 1.62 8.95
C LYS A 36 6.89 0.65 7.86
N SER A 37 8.19 0.43 7.72
CA SER A 37 8.70 -0.47 6.69
C SER A 37 9.70 -1.46 7.27
N VAL A 38 9.55 -2.73 6.88
CA VAL A 38 10.53 -3.79 7.15
C VAL A 38 11.36 -3.96 5.89
N VAL A 39 12.67 -3.78 6.04
CA VAL A 39 13.63 -3.78 4.93
C VAL A 39 14.89 -4.57 5.31
N ASP A 40 15.38 -5.39 4.39
CA ASP A 40 16.72 -5.96 4.47
C ASP A 40 17.65 -5.10 3.61
N LEU A 41 18.43 -4.23 4.24
CA LEU A 41 19.31 -3.30 3.50
C LEU A 41 20.42 -3.98 2.70
N GLN A 42 20.62 -5.29 2.83
CA GLN A 42 21.53 -6.07 1.98
C GLN A 42 20.86 -6.38 0.61
N GLU A 43 19.53 -6.31 0.53
CA GLU A 43 18.77 -6.55 -0.69
C GLU A 43 18.49 -5.23 -1.42
N GLU A 44 18.77 -5.21 -2.74
CA GLU A 44 18.67 -4.01 -3.58
C GLU A 44 17.29 -3.34 -3.49
N LYS A 45 16.22 -4.12 -3.59
CA LYS A 45 14.85 -3.56 -3.57
C LYS A 45 14.44 -3.02 -2.20
N SER A 46 14.95 -3.58 -1.13
CA SER A 46 14.77 -3.05 0.22
C SER A 46 15.54 -1.75 0.44
N ALA A 47 16.78 -1.64 -0.07
CA ALA A 47 17.56 -0.41 -0.01
C ALA A 47 16.90 0.70 -0.87
N GLU A 48 16.40 0.36 -2.07
CA GLU A 48 15.63 1.27 -2.94
C GLU A 48 14.37 1.79 -2.22
N MET A 49 13.62 0.89 -1.55
CA MET A 49 12.43 1.26 -0.79
C MET A 49 12.76 2.20 0.37
N ALA A 50 13.80 1.92 1.14
CA ALA A 50 14.22 2.76 2.25
C ALA A 50 14.56 4.19 1.79
N SER A 51 15.33 4.33 0.69
CA SER A 51 15.69 5.63 0.11
C SER A 51 14.46 6.36 -0.44
N PHE A 52 13.57 5.66 -1.13
CA PHE A 52 12.30 6.22 -1.62
C PHE A 52 11.45 6.78 -0.46
N LEU A 53 11.25 6.00 0.61
CA LEU A 53 10.46 6.42 1.77
C LEU A 53 11.07 7.61 2.50
N LYS A 54 12.40 7.63 2.65
CA LYS A 54 13.09 8.78 3.24
C LYS A 54 12.91 10.04 2.39
N GLY A 55 13.01 9.92 1.07
CA GLY A 55 12.72 11.01 0.15
C GLY A 55 11.27 11.49 0.23
N ILE A 56 10.30 10.57 0.36
CA ILE A 56 8.86 10.89 0.55
C ILE A 56 8.62 11.68 1.85
N MET A 57 9.25 11.27 2.95
CA MET A 57 9.12 11.94 4.25
C MET A 57 9.53 13.42 4.18
N ALA A 58 10.51 13.77 3.34
CA ALA A 58 11.01 15.14 3.20
C ALA A 58 9.96 16.13 2.64
N PHE A 59 8.86 15.65 2.03
CA PHE A 59 7.82 16.53 1.44
C PHE A 59 6.75 16.99 2.43
N SER A 60 6.67 16.43 3.64
CA SER A 60 5.71 16.88 4.64
C SER A 60 6.15 16.51 6.06
N HIS A 61 6.13 17.49 6.97
CA HIS A 61 6.39 17.28 8.40
C HIS A 61 5.33 16.36 9.07
N ARG A 62 4.24 16.05 8.38
CA ARG A 62 3.19 15.15 8.87
C ARG A 62 3.46 13.68 8.56
N ILE A 63 4.51 13.40 7.80
CA ILE A 63 4.90 12.02 7.44
C ILE A 63 6.10 11.63 8.30
N HIS A 64 5.91 10.63 9.16
CA HIS A 64 6.97 10.04 9.97
C HIS A 64 7.34 8.68 9.37
N LEU A 65 8.62 8.31 9.46
CA LEU A 65 9.15 7.06 8.92
C LEU A 65 9.84 6.27 10.01
N GLU A 66 9.45 5.01 10.14
CA GLU A 66 10.11 4.01 10.98
C GLU A 66 10.57 2.84 10.11
N LEU A 67 11.86 2.57 10.10
CA LEU A 67 12.45 1.43 9.38
C LEU A 67 12.88 0.36 10.37
N TYR A 68 12.55 -0.89 10.05
CA TYR A 68 12.81 -2.06 10.87
C TYR A 68 13.64 -3.07 10.10
N GLU A 69 14.56 -3.75 10.79
CA GLU A 69 15.21 -4.95 10.29
C GLU A 69 14.21 -6.11 10.20
N PRO A 70 14.43 -7.14 9.36
CA PRO A 70 13.53 -8.29 9.25
C PRO A 70 13.22 -8.98 10.59
N SER A 71 14.21 -9.08 11.48
CA SER A 71 14.04 -9.67 12.81
C SER A 71 13.10 -8.87 13.74
N GLU A 72 12.88 -7.59 13.46
CA GLU A 72 12.04 -6.69 14.25
C GLU A 72 10.59 -6.62 13.69
N GLY A 73 10.35 -7.16 12.49
CA GLY A 73 9.07 -7.04 11.78
C GLY A 73 7.92 -7.85 12.37
N SER A 74 8.19 -8.86 13.19
CA SER A 74 7.18 -9.80 13.71
C SER A 74 6.09 -9.16 14.58
N GLY A 75 6.30 -7.94 15.08
CA GLY A 75 5.32 -7.18 15.88
C GLY A 75 4.38 -6.29 15.04
N LEU A 76 4.54 -6.23 13.72
CA LEU A 76 3.72 -5.41 12.86
C LEU A 76 2.49 -6.19 12.35
N GLU A 77 1.39 -5.47 12.11
CA GLU A 77 0.12 -6.09 11.71
C GLU A 77 0.02 -6.41 10.21
N MET A 78 0.92 -5.87 9.39
CA MET A 78 1.03 -6.19 7.97
C MET A 78 1.78 -7.52 7.76
N ASP A 79 1.60 -8.15 6.61
CA ASP A 79 2.42 -9.30 6.20
C ASP A 79 3.90 -8.86 6.07
N THR A 80 4.81 -9.59 6.69
CA THR A 80 6.27 -9.35 6.60
C THR A 80 7.02 -10.54 5.99
N SER A 81 6.31 -11.47 5.38
CA SER A 81 6.91 -12.62 4.69
C SER A 81 7.49 -12.27 3.31
N HIS A 82 7.05 -11.16 2.71
CA HIS A 82 7.49 -10.65 1.42
C HIS A 82 8.09 -9.25 1.57
N LEU A 83 9.41 -9.15 1.58
CA LEU A 83 10.14 -7.89 1.78
C LEU A 83 10.58 -7.26 0.45
N PRO A 84 10.69 -5.91 0.39
CA PRO A 84 10.34 -4.95 1.42
C PRO A 84 8.84 -4.87 1.66
N ALA A 85 8.42 -4.71 2.92
CA ALA A 85 7.03 -4.57 3.31
C ALA A 85 6.81 -3.21 3.99
N THR A 86 5.85 -2.41 3.51
CA THR A 86 5.62 -1.05 3.99
C THR A 86 4.15 -0.83 4.30
N GLY A 87 3.84 -0.57 5.55
CA GLY A 87 2.48 -0.30 6.04
C GLY A 87 2.23 1.16 6.36
N LEU A 88 0.97 1.59 6.21
CA LEU A 88 0.50 2.91 6.58
C LEU A 88 -0.20 2.85 7.95
N TYR A 89 0.15 3.78 8.84
CA TYR A 89 -0.34 3.83 10.22
C TYR A 89 -0.84 5.24 10.58
N ARG A 90 -1.86 5.29 11.44
CA ARG A 90 -2.27 6.51 12.13
C ARG A 90 -1.84 6.41 13.59
N GLY A 91 -0.73 7.07 13.95
CA GLY A 91 -0.03 6.79 15.20
C GLY A 91 0.44 5.34 15.26
N SER A 92 -0.01 4.58 16.27
CA SER A 92 0.29 3.15 16.38
C SER A 92 -0.71 2.24 15.64
N ALA A 93 -1.86 2.77 15.21
CA ALA A 93 -2.92 1.96 14.61
C ALA A 93 -2.63 1.69 13.11
N TYR A 94 -2.56 0.43 12.73
CA TYR A 94 -2.44 0.01 11.34
C TYR A 94 -3.70 0.38 10.55
N ALA A 95 -3.53 1.03 9.41
CA ALA A 95 -4.63 1.46 8.57
C ALA A 95 -5.20 0.35 7.65
N GLY A 96 -4.72 -0.88 7.81
CA GLY A 96 -5.09 -1.99 6.95
C GLY A 96 -4.48 -1.93 5.54
N VAL A 97 -3.43 -1.14 5.34
CA VAL A 97 -2.84 -0.90 4.01
C VAL A 97 -1.35 -1.14 4.04
N ALA A 98 -0.88 -2.02 3.15
CA ALA A 98 0.55 -2.25 2.95
C ALA A 98 0.92 -2.40 1.46
N PHE A 99 2.21 -2.27 1.22
CA PHE A 99 2.86 -2.44 -0.08
C PHE A 99 4.03 -3.40 0.09
N HIS A 100 4.05 -4.43 -0.73
CA HIS A 100 5.16 -5.38 -0.84
C HIS A 100 5.86 -5.15 -2.17
N GLY A 101 7.14 -4.78 -2.09
CA GLY A 101 7.92 -4.22 -3.19
C GLY A 101 7.89 -2.70 -3.22
N VAL A 102 8.71 -2.12 -4.08
CA VAL A 102 8.82 -0.66 -4.23
C VAL A 102 7.69 -0.16 -5.13
N PRO A 103 6.81 0.75 -4.67
CA PRO A 103 5.69 1.24 -5.47
C PRO A 103 6.15 2.23 -6.55
N GLY A 104 6.94 1.73 -7.51
CA GLY A 104 7.44 2.48 -8.66
C GLY A 104 6.47 2.51 -9.84
N GLY A 105 6.89 3.09 -10.94
CA GLY A 105 6.12 3.12 -12.19
C GLY A 105 4.72 3.67 -11.99
N LYS A 106 3.71 2.89 -12.37
CA LYS A 106 2.30 3.29 -12.23
C LYS A 106 1.81 3.27 -10.78
N GLU A 107 2.42 2.46 -9.90
CA GLU A 107 2.00 2.31 -8.51
C GLU A 107 2.47 3.45 -7.58
N ILE A 108 3.34 4.36 -8.03
CA ILE A 108 3.59 5.62 -7.30
C ILE A 108 2.26 6.34 -7.01
N ASN A 109 1.33 6.33 -7.98
CA ASN A 109 0.03 6.97 -7.79
C ASN A 109 -0.79 6.32 -6.67
N SER A 110 -0.83 4.98 -6.59
CA SER A 110 -1.57 4.29 -5.52
C SER A 110 -0.95 4.54 -4.14
N PHE A 111 0.38 4.64 -4.06
CA PHE A 111 1.07 4.99 -2.82
C PHE A 111 0.76 6.41 -2.35
N VAL A 112 0.87 7.40 -3.25
CA VAL A 112 0.59 8.81 -2.96
C VAL A 112 -0.88 9.03 -2.57
N ILE A 113 -1.81 8.41 -3.30
CA ILE A 113 -3.25 8.48 -2.99
C ILE A 113 -3.56 7.75 -1.69
N GLY A 114 -2.87 6.66 -1.36
CA GLY A 114 -2.98 5.99 -0.07
C GLY A 114 -2.65 6.93 1.09
N ILE A 115 -1.52 7.63 1.01
CA ILE A 115 -1.14 8.66 2.00
C ILE A 115 -2.19 9.78 2.08
N TYR A 116 -2.62 10.31 0.94
CA TYR A 116 -3.64 11.36 0.87
C TYR A 116 -4.98 10.92 1.47
N ASN A 117 -5.40 9.69 1.22
CA ASN A 117 -6.63 9.13 1.78
C ASN A 117 -6.56 8.93 3.31
N LEU A 118 -5.36 8.68 3.84
CA LEU A 118 -5.17 8.47 5.28
C LEU A 118 -4.94 9.77 6.04
N ALA A 119 -4.12 10.68 5.50
CA ALA A 119 -3.60 11.85 6.21
C ALA A 119 -4.17 13.19 5.69
N GLY A 120 -4.90 13.20 4.59
CA GLY A 120 -5.56 14.38 4.03
C GLY A 120 -7.07 14.28 4.07
N PRO A 121 -7.78 15.14 3.31
CA PRO A 121 -9.24 15.08 3.19
C PRO A 121 -9.74 13.75 2.58
N GLY A 122 -8.87 13.04 1.85
CA GLY A 122 -9.19 11.80 1.18
C GLY A 122 -10.09 11.99 -0.06
N GLN A 123 -10.20 10.92 -0.85
CA GLN A 123 -11.09 10.90 -2.01
C GLN A 123 -12.56 10.83 -1.53
N GLU A 124 -13.39 11.68 -2.09
CA GLU A 124 -14.84 11.63 -1.83
C GLU A 124 -15.45 10.37 -2.43
N LEU A 125 -16.36 9.77 -1.69
CA LEU A 125 -17.15 8.62 -2.13
C LEU A 125 -18.64 8.91 -1.93
N PRO A 126 -19.51 8.33 -2.80
CA PRO A 126 -20.95 8.38 -2.58
C PRO A 126 -21.30 7.80 -1.20
N LYS A 127 -22.20 8.45 -0.47
CA LYS A 127 -22.67 7.96 0.86
C LYS A 127 -23.20 6.53 0.81
N SER A 128 -23.79 6.12 -0.31
CA SER A 128 -24.26 4.76 -0.54
C SER A 128 -23.12 3.74 -0.55
N THR A 129 -21.97 4.08 -1.15
CA THR A 129 -20.77 3.24 -1.20
C THR A 129 -20.17 3.11 0.20
N VAL A 130 -20.02 4.23 0.93
CA VAL A 130 -19.53 4.20 2.32
C VAL A 130 -20.39 3.29 3.18
N LYS A 131 -21.72 3.43 3.14
CA LYS A 131 -22.64 2.56 3.87
C LYS A 131 -22.54 1.08 3.50
N LYS A 132 -22.17 0.75 2.26
CA LYS A 132 -21.93 -0.65 1.85
C LYS A 132 -20.63 -1.18 2.44
N ILE A 133 -19.58 -0.36 2.46
CA ILE A 133 -18.28 -0.71 3.08
C ILE A 133 -18.45 -0.96 4.59
N GLU A 134 -19.19 -0.10 5.29
CA GLU A 134 -19.49 -0.26 6.73
C GLU A 134 -20.25 -1.56 7.04
N LYS A 135 -20.94 -2.15 6.06
CA LYS A 135 -21.66 -3.43 6.20
C LYS A 135 -20.79 -4.67 6.00
N ILE A 136 -19.49 -4.54 5.78
CA ILE A 136 -18.56 -5.68 5.85
C ILE A 136 -18.40 -6.04 7.32
N GLN A 137 -18.84 -7.21 7.72
CA GLN A 137 -18.96 -7.62 9.14
C GLN A 137 -17.99 -8.75 9.54
N ARG A 138 -17.15 -9.19 8.62
CA ARG A 138 -16.14 -10.24 8.86
C ARG A 138 -14.76 -9.74 8.47
N PRO A 139 -13.69 -10.24 9.10
CA PRO A 139 -12.34 -9.97 8.65
C PRO A 139 -12.14 -10.44 7.21
N VAL A 140 -11.56 -9.58 6.38
CA VAL A 140 -11.23 -9.87 4.98
C VAL A 140 -9.80 -9.45 4.71
N SER A 141 -8.98 -10.40 4.26
CA SER A 141 -7.65 -10.14 3.71
C SER A 141 -7.77 -9.99 2.20
N VAL A 142 -7.25 -8.90 1.66
CA VAL A 142 -7.23 -8.60 0.23
C VAL A 142 -5.78 -8.46 -0.22
N LYS A 143 -5.25 -9.43 -0.95
CA LYS A 143 -3.98 -9.29 -1.65
C LYS A 143 -4.25 -8.78 -3.06
N ILE A 144 -3.51 -7.77 -3.49
CA ILE A 144 -3.62 -7.20 -4.83
C ILE A 144 -2.30 -7.38 -5.55
N CYS A 145 -2.24 -8.36 -6.45
CA CYS A 145 -1.06 -8.61 -7.25
C CYS A 145 -1.06 -7.70 -8.48
N VAL A 146 0.06 -6.99 -8.67
CA VAL A 146 0.22 -5.95 -9.68
C VAL A 146 1.50 -6.14 -10.48
N SER A 147 1.63 -5.38 -11.57
CA SER A 147 2.90 -5.09 -12.24
C SER A 147 3.07 -3.58 -12.31
N LEU A 148 4.27 -3.08 -12.07
CA LEU A 148 4.55 -1.64 -12.05
C LEU A 148 4.32 -0.95 -13.41
N ALA A 149 4.26 -1.73 -14.50
CA ALA A 149 3.92 -1.25 -15.85
C ALA A 149 2.41 -1.29 -16.16
N CYS A 150 1.60 -1.89 -15.31
CA CYS A 150 0.17 -2.12 -15.55
C CYS A 150 -0.64 -0.82 -15.41
N HIS A 151 -1.40 -0.43 -16.43
CA HIS A 151 -2.21 0.79 -16.41
C HIS A 151 -3.48 0.70 -15.56
N HIS A 152 -4.02 -0.51 -15.36
CA HIS A 152 -5.26 -0.74 -14.62
C HIS A 152 -5.04 -1.06 -13.13
N CYS A 153 -3.83 -1.47 -12.77
CA CYS A 153 -3.51 -1.91 -11.41
C CYS A 153 -3.71 -0.82 -10.35
N PRO A 154 -3.24 0.43 -10.54
CA PRO A 154 -3.39 1.47 -9.52
C PRO A 154 -4.85 1.73 -9.11
N GLY A 155 -5.78 1.68 -10.06
CA GLY A 155 -7.20 1.88 -9.77
C GLY A 155 -7.76 0.82 -8.83
N VAL A 156 -7.37 -0.44 -9.01
CA VAL A 156 -7.79 -1.55 -8.14
C VAL A 156 -7.14 -1.45 -6.76
N VAL A 157 -5.83 -1.13 -6.72
CA VAL A 157 -5.10 -0.92 -5.46
C VAL A 157 -5.75 0.18 -4.64
N ILE A 158 -6.00 1.36 -5.24
CA ILE A 158 -6.64 2.51 -4.58
C ILE A 158 -8.04 2.14 -4.05
N ALA A 159 -8.83 1.40 -4.84
CA ALA A 159 -10.16 0.95 -4.42
C ALA A 159 -10.10 0.04 -3.18
N CYS A 160 -9.24 -0.97 -3.18
CA CYS A 160 -9.05 -1.89 -2.07
C CYS A 160 -8.53 -1.16 -0.81
N GLN A 161 -7.53 -0.30 -0.96
CA GLN A 161 -6.97 0.50 0.14
C GLN A 161 -8.03 1.44 0.75
N ARG A 162 -8.87 2.07 -0.09
CA ARG A 162 -9.93 2.95 0.41
C ARG A 162 -10.95 2.19 1.24
N ILE A 163 -11.29 0.96 0.87
CA ILE A 163 -12.16 0.08 1.65
C ILE A 163 -11.50 -0.24 3.00
N ALA A 164 -10.23 -0.65 3.01
CA ALA A 164 -9.50 -0.97 4.24
C ALA A 164 -9.44 0.22 5.21
N MET A 165 -9.17 1.44 4.72
CA MET A 165 -9.14 2.65 5.52
C MET A 165 -10.51 3.05 6.10
N LEU A 166 -11.62 2.57 5.53
CA LEU A 166 -12.99 2.86 5.96
C LEU A 166 -13.59 1.75 6.81
N ASN A 167 -13.03 0.54 6.78
CA ASN A 167 -13.50 -0.59 7.58
C ASN A 167 -12.32 -1.37 8.15
N PRO A 168 -12.10 -1.34 9.48
CA PRO A 168 -10.95 -1.98 10.14
C PRO A 168 -10.93 -3.51 10.05
N LEU A 169 -12.02 -4.13 9.58
CA LEU A 169 -12.05 -5.57 9.31
C LEU A 169 -11.40 -5.94 7.99
N VAL A 170 -11.05 -4.97 7.14
CA VAL A 170 -10.44 -5.22 5.84
C VAL A 170 -8.97 -4.85 5.88
N LYS A 171 -8.11 -5.74 5.40
CA LYS A 171 -6.70 -5.47 5.11
C LYS A 171 -6.49 -5.56 3.60
N ALA A 172 -5.86 -4.56 3.00
CA ALA A 172 -5.58 -4.48 1.57
C ALA A 172 -4.08 -4.26 1.33
N GLU A 173 -3.40 -5.28 0.84
CA GLU A 173 -1.96 -5.30 0.68
C GLU A 173 -1.59 -5.54 -0.79
N MET A 174 -0.83 -4.61 -1.38
CA MET A 174 -0.34 -4.69 -2.75
C MET A 174 0.95 -5.51 -2.82
N TYR A 175 1.07 -6.37 -3.84
CA TYR A 175 2.25 -7.19 -4.12
C TYR A 175 2.72 -6.99 -5.56
N ASP A 176 3.99 -6.63 -5.75
CA ASP A 176 4.59 -6.64 -7.08
C ASP A 176 4.86 -8.10 -7.52
N ALA A 177 4.05 -8.59 -8.44
CA ALA A 177 4.15 -9.96 -8.94
C ALA A 177 5.50 -10.29 -9.58
N ASN A 178 6.24 -9.27 -10.06
CA ASN A 178 7.56 -9.50 -10.65
C ASN A 178 8.64 -9.77 -9.58
N LEU A 179 8.38 -9.38 -8.33
CA LEU A 179 9.35 -9.54 -7.24
C LEU A 179 9.16 -10.86 -6.48
N TYR A 180 7.96 -11.43 -6.50
CA TYR A 180 7.58 -12.60 -5.69
C TYR A 180 7.12 -13.80 -6.56
N PRO A 181 8.05 -14.58 -7.14
CA PRO A 181 7.71 -15.70 -7.99
C PRO A 181 7.02 -16.86 -7.25
N ASP A 182 7.22 -16.98 -5.95
CA ASP A 182 6.53 -17.94 -5.09
C ASP A 182 5.03 -17.62 -4.99
N LEU A 183 4.68 -16.35 -4.83
CA LEU A 183 3.30 -15.88 -4.86
C LEU A 183 2.65 -16.11 -6.23
N VAL A 184 3.39 -15.81 -7.30
CA VAL A 184 2.93 -16.05 -8.68
C VAL A 184 2.62 -17.52 -8.90
N LYS A 185 3.48 -18.42 -8.43
CA LYS A 185 3.28 -19.87 -8.53
C LYS A 185 2.12 -20.35 -7.67
N ALA A 186 2.02 -19.87 -6.42
CA ALA A 186 1.00 -20.31 -5.47
C ALA A 186 -0.42 -20.01 -5.97
N TYR A 187 -0.62 -18.82 -6.57
CA TYR A 187 -1.94 -18.39 -7.08
C TYR A 187 -2.08 -18.48 -8.60
N GLN A 188 -1.12 -19.09 -9.30
CA GLN A 188 -1.11 -19.25 -10.77
C GLN A 188 -1.40 -17.94 -11.50
N ILE A 189 -0.66 -16.87 -11.13
CA ILE A 189 -0.90 -15.52 -11.64
C ILE A 189 -0.39 -15.40 -13.08
N GLU A 190 -1.32 -15.36 -14.03
CA GLU A 190 -1.02 -15.17 -15.45
C GLU A 190 -1.23 -13.73 -15.91
N ARG A 191 -2.13 -13.02 -15.25
CA ARG A 191 -2.51 -11.63 -15.59
C ARG A 191 -2.77 -10.81 -14.34
N VAL A 192 -2.46 -9.50 -14.43
CA VAL A 192 -2.69 -8.51 -13.38
C VAL A 192 -3.57 -7.37 -13.91
N PRO A 193 -4.33 -6.65 -13.03
CA PRO A 193 -4.42 -6.86 -11.60
C PRO A 193 -5.12 -8.18 -11.25
N LEU A 194 -4.67 -8.83 -10.18
CA LEU A 194 -5.33 -9.96 -9.58
C LEU A 194 -5.65 -9.63 -8.13
N VAL A 195 -6.92 -9.72 -7.76
CA VAL A 195 -7.38 -9.60 -6.36
C VAL A 195 -7.55 -11.00 -5.78
N ILE A 196 -6.97 -11.25 -4.61
CA ILE A 196 -7.08 -12.51 -3.87
C ILE A 196 -7.74 -12.19 -2.54
N LEU A 197 -8.86 -12.84 -2.24
CA LEU A 197 -9.57 -12.71 -0.97
C LEU A 197 -9.34 -13.91 -0.07
N ASN A 198 -8.97 -13.66 1.17
CA ASN A 198 -8.78 -14.66 2.22
C ASN A 198 -7.87 -15.82 1.79
N ASP A 199 -6.84 -15.51 0.98
CA ASP A 199 -5.88 -16.47 0.42
C ASP A 199 -6.51 -17.60 -0.41
N ARG A 200 -7.75 -17.42 -0.90
CA ARG A 200 -8.52 -18.47 -1.54
C ARG A 200 -9.16 -18.05 -2.87
N ASP A 201 -9.98 -17.01 -2.84
CA ASP A 201 -10.79 -16.62 -3.99
C ASP A 201 -10.06 -15.60 -4.85
N THR A 202 -9.89 -15.87 -6.15
CA THR A 202 -9.11 -15.04 -7.07
C THR A 202 -9.97 -14.36 -8.12
N TYR A 203 -9.71 -13.09 -8.40
CA TYR A 203 -10.48 -12.28 -9.34
C TYR A 203 -9.53 -11.48 -10.25
N VAL A 204 -9.45 -11.84 -11.50
CA VAL A 204 -8.60 -11.18 -12.50
C VAL A 204 -9.28 -9.95 -13.09
N GLY A 205 -8.48 -8.92 -13.37
CA GLY A 205 -8.86 -7.75 -14.13
C GLY A 205 -9.33 -6.55 -13.30
N PRO A 206 -9.60 -5.42 -13.96
CA PRO A 206 -10.02 -4.19 -13.30
C PRO A 206 -11.31 -4.38 -12.50
N ARG A 207 -11.36 -3.72 -11.32
CA ARG A 207 -12.50 -3.72 -10.42
C ARG A 207 -12.75 -2.32 -9.88
N SER A 208 -14.00 -1.91 -9.85
CA SER A 208 -14.41 -0.69 -9.15
C SER A 208 -14.42 -0.88 -7.64
N ILE A 209 -14.51 0.21 -6.89
CA ILE A 209 -14.66 0.13 -5.43
C ILE A 209 -15.97 -0.57 -5.03
N GLU A 210 -17.02 -0.42 -5.83
CA GLU A 210 -18.30 -1.09 -5.65
C GLU A 210 -18.17 -2.61 -5.83
N ASP A 211 -17.45 -3.05 -6.88
CA ASP A 211 -17.20 -4.46 -7.14
C ASP A 211 -16.42 -5.10 -5.99
N VAL A 212 -15.29 -4.48 -5.58
CA VAL A 212 -14.47 -4.99 -4.46
C VAL A 212 -15.27 -5.00 -3.15
N THR A 213 -16.07 -3.95 -2.89
CA THR A 213 -16.93 -3.89 -1.70
C THR A 213 -17.92 -5.06 -1.68
N GLN A 214 -18.51 -5.40 -2.82
CA GLN A 214 -19.43 -6.54 -2.91
C GLN A 214 -18.69 -7.85 -2.66
N LEU A 215 -17.52 -8.05 -3.27
CA LEU A 215 -16.69 -9.23 -3.04
C LEU A 215 -16.31 -9.39 -1.55
N CYS A 216 -15.90 -8.31 -0.89
CA CYS A 216 -15.58 -8.35 0.55
C CYS A 216 -16.79 -8.68 1.43
N ARG A 217 -18.00 -8.27 1.05
CA ARG A 217 -19.24 -8.59 1.78
C ARG A 217 -19.66 -10.04 1.63
N ASP A 218 -19.38 -10.62 0.46
CA ASP A 218 -19.73 -12.00 0.10
C ASP A 218 -18.64 -13.00 0.51
N ALA A 219 -17.46 -12.51 0.93
CA ALA A 219 -16.35 -13.36 1.37
C ALA A 219 -16.72 -14.19 2.61
N HIS A 220 -16.39 -15.48 2.56
CA HIS A 220 -16.69 -16.47 3.60
C HIS A 220 -15.46 -16.88 4.40
#